data_2268de1898ea4d580fd186191f786fe6
#
_entry.id   2268de1898ea4d580fd186191f786fe6
#
_cell.length_a   1.000
_cell.length_b   1.000
_cell.length_c   1.000
_cell.angle_alpha   90.00
_cell.angle_beta   90.00
_cell.angle_gamma   90.00
#
_symmetry.space_group_name_H-M   'P 1'
#
loop_
_entity.id
_entity.type
_entity.pdbx_description
1 polymer ?
#
loop_
_entity_poly.entity_id
_entity_poly.type
_entity_poly.pdbx_seq_one_letter_code
_entity_poly.pdbx_strand_id
1 'polypeptide(L)'
;VPETFPPRDYVRRVYEDVTSFLQVAEGEGEGRTYEFELERFCRVFHHFPVPAVSALQLLTRAGYIDYREEDENTSRLLFLVTREQLYHVEGLSQMEERVLNAVMRTYGGIFADYVSLDESRLAAAAQLTAEQVYHALRQLTLRRILNYVPRKRVPRITFTQRRVDTCYVQLDTEVYDRRLEQYKARIDAMLGYA
;
A
#
# COMPACT_ATOMS: atom_id res chain seq x y z
N VAL A 1 4.39 23.07 -4.01
CA VAL A 1 3.61 23.40 -2.81
C VAL A 1 4.30 22.68 -1.66
N PRO A 2 4.81 23.35 -0.61
CA PRO A 2 5.41 22.65 0.49
C PRO A 2 4.35 21.76 1.14
N GLU A 3 4.66 20.47 1.27
CA GLU A 3 3.86 19.55 2.06
C GLU A 3 3.80 20.08 3.48
N THR A 4 2.69 20.67 3.84
CA THR A 4 2.47 21.17 5.18
C THR A 4 2.20 19.99 6.10
N PHE A 5 2.99 19.89 7.17
CA PHE A 5 2.74 18.97 8.27
C PHE A 5 1.30 19.16 8.77
N PRO A 6 0.47 18.11 8.89
CA PRO A 6 -0.93 18.29 9.20
C PRO A 6 -1.13 18.95 10.58
N PRO A 7 -1.91 20.05 10.65
CA PRO A 7 -2.19 20.69 11.93
C PRO A 7 -3.02 19.79 12.83
N ARG A 8 -2.97 20.02 14.14
CA ARG A 8 -3.69 19.23 15.15
C ARG A 8 -5.19 19.14 14.88
N ASP A 9 -5.79 20.23 14.46
CA ASP A 9 -7.22 20.27 14.12
C ASP A 9 -7.56 19.38 12.94
N TYR A 10 -6.66 19.29 11.95
CA TYR A 10 -6.79 18.37 10.83
C TYR A 10 -6.71 16.91 11.28
N VAL A 11 -5.79 16.58 12.19
CA VAL A 11 -5.66 15.21 12.73
C VAL A 11 -6.92 14.80 13.50
N ARG A 12 -7.49 15.70 14.27
CA ARG A 12 -8.79 15.50 14.96
C ARG A 12 -9.92 15.30 13.99
N ARG A 13 -9.96 16.08 12.93
CA ARG A 13 -10.96 15.94 11.86
C ARG A 13 -10.83 14.59 11.15
N VAL A 14 -9.61 14.14 10.86
CA VAL A 14 -9.38 12.80 10.29
C VAL A 14 -9.89 11.71 11.25
N TYR A 15 -9.64 11.81 12.54
CA TYR A 15 -10.17 10.88 13.53
C TYR A 15 -11.70 10.82 13.53
N GLU A 16 -12.36 11.96 13.52
CA GLU A 16 -13.81 12.06 13.43
C GLU A 16 -14.35 11.44 12.14
N ASP A 17 -13.74 11.76 11.01
CA ASP A 17 -14.12 11.24 9.71
C ASP A 17 -13.91 9.72 9.60
N VAL A 18 -12.81 9.19 10.14
CA VAL A 18 -12.52 7.75 10.19
C VAL A 18 -13.56 7.02 11.04
N THR A 19 -13.89 7.52 12.21
CA THR A 19 -14.90 6.91 13.08
C THR A 19 -16.28 6.94 12.45
N SER A 20 -16.62 7.99 11.73
CA SER A 20 -17.85 8.09 10.95
C SER A 20 -17.87 7.13 9.76
N PHE A 21 -16.76 7.06 9.03
CA PHE A 21 -16.61 6.15 7.87
C PHE A 21 -16.74 4.69 8.25
N LEU A 22 -16.13 4.29 9.37
CA LEU A 22 -16.17 2.93 9.91
C LEU A 22 -17.40 2.67 10.79
N GLN A 23 -18.26 3.67 10.98
CA GLN A 23 -19.49 3.58 11.79
C GLN A 23 -19.23 3.11 13.23
N VAL A 24 -18.19 3.62 13.83
CA VAL A 24 -17.86 3.33 15.24
C VAL A 24 -18.57 4.34 16.14
N ALA A 25 -19.40 3.84 17.02
CA ALA A 25 -20.10 4.68 17.99
C ALA A 25 -19.16 5.16 19.10
N GLU A 26 -19.49 6.32 19.69
CA GLU A 26 -18.74 6.86 20.82
C GLU A 26 -18.75 5.88 22.02
N GLY A 27 -17.60 5.66 22.61
CA GLY A 27 -17.42 4.67 23.68
C GLY A 27 -17.24 3.22 23.22
N GLU A 28 -17.27 2.97 21.91
CA GLU A 28 -17.11 1.64 21.33
C GLU A 28 -15.83 1.51 20.50
N GLY A 29 -15.63 0.36 19.91
CA GLY A 29 -14.59 0.08 18.92
C GLY A 29 -13.30 -0.51 19.48
N GLU A 30 -13.03 -0.44 20.78
CA GLU A 30 -11.80 -0.96 21.37
C GLU A 30 -11.52 -2.42 20.98
N GLY A 31 -10.32 -2.68 20.48
CA GLY A 31 -9.88 -4.00 20.05
C GLY A 31 -10.45 -4.48 18.72
N ARG A 32 -11.31 -3.72 18.07
CA ARG A 32 -11.85 -4.09 16.75
C ARG A 32 -10.95 -3.63 15.62
N THR A 33 -10.79 -4.48 14.62
CA THR A 33 -10.03 -4.21 13.39
C THR A 33 -10.99 -4.08 12.22
N TYR A 34 -10.77 -3.04 11.42
CA TYR A 34 -11.55 -2.74 10.23
C TYR A 34 -10.65 -2.67 9.00
N GLU A 35 -11.13 -3.20 7.88
CA GLU A 35 -10.52 -2.88 6.59
C GLU A 35 -10.76 -1.40 6.26
N PHE A 36 -9.75 -0.72 5.72
CA PHE A 36 -9.81 0.70 5.45
C PHE A 36 -9.45 1.01 4.00
N GLU A 37 -10.44 1.41 3.24
CA GLU A 37 -10.25 1.84 1.86
C GLU A 37 -9.85 3.32 1.82
N LEU A 38 -8.55 3.60 1.82
CA LEU A 38 -8.00 4.95 1.87
C LEU A 38 -8.55 5.85 0.75
N GLU A 39 -8.58 5.36 -0.48
CA GLU A 39 -9.05 6.13 -1.63
C GLU A 39 -10.53 6.52 -1.52
N ARG A 40 -11.36 5.57 -1.09
CA ARG A 40 -12.77 5.81 -0.86
C ARG A 40 -13.01 6.81 0.28
N PHE A 41 -12.29 6.64 1.38
CA PHE A 41 -12.31 7.55 2.52
C PHE A 41 -11.95 8.98 2.09
N CYS A 42 -10.84 9.15 1.39
CA CYS A 42 -10.39 10.45 0.89
C CYS A 42 -11.40 11.10 -0.04
N ARG A 43 -12.05 10.31 -0.89
CA ARG A 43 -13.09 10.80 -1.82
C ARG A 43 -14.35 11.26 -1.09
N VAL A 44 -14.82 10.47 -0.14
CA VAL A 44 -16.08 10.76 0.60
C VAL A 44 -15.93 11.95 1.52
N PHE A 45 -14.80 12.06 2.23
CA PHE A 45 -14.56 13.12 3.21
C PHE A 45 -13.68 14.27 2.70
N HIS A 46 -13.36 14.29 1.42
CA HIS A 46 -12.57 15.34 0.78
C HIS A 46 -11.18 15.54 1.40
N HIS A 47 -10.47 14.44 1.63
CA HIS A 47 -9.08 14.44 2.06
C HIS A 47 -8.13 14.14 0.91
N PHE A 48 -6.91 14.66 1.03
CA PHE A 48 -5.81 14.23 0.17
C PHE A 48 -5.09 13.03 0.81
N PRO A 49 -4.66 12.01 0.02
CA PRO A 49 -4.09 10.79 0.56
C PRO A 49 -2.87 11.00 1.47
N VAL A 50 -1.92 11.83 1.06
CA VAL A 50 -0.67 12.04 1.81
C VAL A 50 -0.91 12.68 3.19
N PRO A 51 -1.63 13.80 3.32
CA PRO A 51 -1.97 14.36 4.63
C PRO A 51 -2.81 13.40 5.49
N ALA A 52 -3.76 12.68 4.86
CA ALA A 52 -4.61 11.73 5.57
C ALA A 52 -3.79 10.60 6.19
N VAL A 53 -2.87 9.99 5.44
CA VAL A 53 -1.97 8.95 5.96
C VAL A 53 -1.08 9.50 7.08
N SER A 54 -0.55 10.70 6.93
CA SER A 54 0.25 11.34 7.97
C SER A 54 -0.55 11.55 9.27
N ALA A 55 -1.81 11.96 9.15
CA ALA A 55 -2.72 12.09 10.29
C ALA A 55 -3.02 10.74 10.95
N LEU A 56 -3.27 9.69 10.16
CA LEU A 56 -3.48 8.33 10.67
C LEU A 56 -2.25 7.80 11.41
N GLN A 57 -1.06 8.08 10.92
CA GLN A 57 0.19 7.71 11.60
C GLN A 57 0.39 8.47 12.92
N LEU A 58 0.00 9.74 13.00
CA LEU A 58 0.03 10.52 14.23
C LEU A 58 -0.97 9.98 15.26
N LEU A 59 -2.18 9.63 14.84
CA LEU A 59 -3.18 8.99 15.70
C LEU A 59 -2.71 7.62 16.20
N THR A 60 -1.99 6.87 15.39
CA THR A 60 -1.37 5.60 15.79
C THR A 60 -0.34 5.80 16.88
N ARG A 61 0.51 6.80 16.76
CA ARG A 61 1.52 7.12 17.78
C ARG A 61 0.93 7.66 19.05
N ALA A 62 -0.16 8.41 18.94
CA ALA A 62 -0.89 8.92 20.09
C ALA A 62 -1.69 7.83 20.84
N GLY A 63 -1.80 6.63 20.26
CA GLY A 63 -2.44 5.48 20.91
C GLY A 63 -3.95 5.40 20.74
N TYR A 64 -4.55 6.12 19.78
CA TYR A 64 -5.99 6.07 19.50
C TYR A 64 -6.37 4.94 18.55
N ILE A 65 -5.56 4.71 17.55
CA ILE A 65 -5.72 3.67 16.55
C ILE A 65 -4.38 3.00 16.26
N ASP A 66 -4.42 1.89 15.53
CA ASP A 66 -3.24 1.29 14.91
C ASP A 66 -3.53 1.15 13.41
N TYR A 67 -2.95 2.03 12.62
CA TYR A 67 -3.04 2.03 11.16
C TYR A 67 -1.88 1.24 10.57
N ARG A 68 -2.20 0.17 9.86
CA ARG A 68 -1.21 -0.66 9.17
C ARG A 68 -1.66 -0.95 7.74
N GLU A 69 -0.71 -0.92 6.83
CA GLU A 69 -0.87 -1.47 5.49
C GLU A 69 -0.30 -2.90 5.50
N GLU A 70 -1.18 -3.88 5.47
CA GLU A 70 -0.79 -5.29 5.43
C GLU A 70 -0.95 -5.85 4.02
N ASP A 71 0.01 -6.64 3.59
CA ASP A 71 -0.11 -7.41 2.36
C ASP A 71 -1.00 -8.63 2.61
N GLU A 72 -2.17 -8.65 1.98
CA GLU A 72 -3.12 -9.75 2.06
C GLU A 72 -2.73 -10.85 1.10
N ASN A 73 -1.92 -11.71 1.30
CA ASN A 73 -1.38 -12.75 0.43
C ASN A 73 -0.11 -12.34 -0.33
N THR A 74 0.62 -13.35 -0.77
CA THR A 74 1.70 -13.21 -1.74
C THR A 74 1.15 -13.16 -3.16
N SER A 75 1.83 -12.49 -4.06
CA SER A 75 1.55 -12.59 -5.48
C SER A 75 1.70 -14.03 -5.95
N ARG A 76 0.88 -14.45 -6.89
CA ARG A 76 0.86 -15.82 -7.42
C ARG A 76 0.84 -15.83 -8.94
N LEU A 77 1.41 -16.86 -9.49
CA LEU A 77 1.53 -17.06 -10.94
C LEU A 77 1.27 -18.52 -11.31
N LEU A 78 0.54 -18.72 -12.39
CA LEU A 78 0.33 -20.03 -13.04
C LEU A 78 0.40 -19.86 -14.55
N PHE A 79 1.13 -20.71 -15.27
CA PHE A 79 1.05 -20.75 -16.73
C PHE A 79 -0.22 -21.47 -17.18
N LEU A 80 -0.94 -20.83 -18.09
CA LEU A 80 -2.17 -21.38 -18.70
C LEU A 80 -1.90 -22.19 -19.97
N VAL A 81 -0.72 -22.06 -20.52
CA VAL A 81 -0.26 -22.78 -21.71
C VAL A 81 0.77 -23.84 -21.32
N THR A 82 0.91 -24.87 -22.14
CA THR A 82 1.99 -25.85 -21.97
C THR A 82 3.33 -25.25 -22.38
N ARG A 83 4.42 -25.90 -21.95
CA ARG A 83 5.78 -25.46 -22.35
C ARG A 83 5.95 -25.46 -23.88
N GLU A 84 5.38 -26.45 -24.56
CA GLU A 84 5.42 -26.53 -26.03
C GLU A 84 4.64 -25.39 -26.66
N GLN A 85 3.44 -25.08 -26.18
CA GLN A 85 2.65 -23.98 -26.65
C GLN A 85 3.34 -22.63 -26.45
N LEU A 86 4.09 -22.47 -25.37
CA LEU A 86 4.83 -21.24 -25.08
C LEU A 86 5.90 -20.95 -26.14
N TYR A 87 6.57 -21.97 -26.67
CA TYR A 87 7.56 -21.80 -27.74
C TYR A 87 6.94 -21.34 -29.06
N HIS A 88 5.65 -21.54 -29.27
CA HIS A 88 4.92 -21.15 -30.48
C HIS A 88 4.18 -19.81 -30.34
N VAL A 89 4.29 -19.13 -29.19
CA VAL A 89 3.66 -17.82 -29.00
C VAL A 89 4.42 -16.77 -29.79
N GLU A 90 3.70 -16.08 -30.67
CA GLU A 90 4.22 -15.01 -31.49
C GLU A 90 3.83 -13.63 -30.93
N GLY A 91 4.57 -12.60 -31.33
CA GLY A 91 4.23 -11.22 -31.04
C GLY A 91 4.53 -10.80 -29.59
N LEU A 92 5.43 -11.48 -28.90
CA LEU A 92 5.92 -11.08 -27.58
C LEU A 92 6.85 -9.86 -27.70
N SER A 93 6.67 -8.88 -26.82
CA SER A 93 7.61 -7.79 -26.67
C SER A 93 8.91 -8.29 -26.03
N GLN A 94 9.98 -7.52 -26.17
CA GLN A 94 11.27 -7.84 -25.54
C GLN A 94 11.15 -7.93 -24.02
N MET A 95 10.35 -7.07 -23.40
CA MET A 95 10.08 -7.12 -21.96
C MET A 95 9.32 -8.38 -21.54
N GLU A 96 8.30 -8.75 -22.30
CA GLU A 96 7.51 -9.98 -22.07
C GLU A 96 8.40 -11.23 -22.16
N GLU A 97 9.27 -11.31 -23.17
CA GLU A 97 10.22 -12.41 -23.31
C GLU A 97 11.22 -12.48 -22.14
N ARG A 98 11.74 -11.34 -21.68
CA ARG A 98 12.62 -11.26 -20.53
C ARG A 98 11.95 -11.76 -19.26
N VAL A 99 10.71 -11.34 -19.03
CA VAL A 99 9.92 -11.74 -17.86
C VAL A 99 9.63 -13.24 -17.92
N LEU A 100 9.19 -13.78 -19.06
CA LEU A 100 8.93 -15.20 -19.23
C LEU A 100 10.18 -16.06 -18.98
N ASN A 101 11.31 -15.67 -19.53
CA ASN A 101 12.58 -16.37 -19.31
C ASN A 101 13.03 -16.33 -17.85
N ALA A 102 12.87 -15.17 -17.18
CA ALA A 102 13.20 -15.02 -15.77
C ALA A 102 12.29 -15.86 -14.88
N VAL A 103 10.99 -15.90 -15.17
CA VAL A 103 10.02 -16.75 -14.46
C VAL A 103 10.37 -18.21 -14.55
N MET A 104 10.64 -18.70 -15.76
CA MET A 104 10.99 -20.12 -15.99
C MET A 104 12.29 -20.53 -15.32
N ARG A 105 13.25 -19.62 -15.20
CA ARG A 105 14.54 -19.90 -14.51
C ARG A 105 14.43 -19.82 -12.99
N THR A 106 13.55 -18.98 -12.47
CA THR A 106 13.48 -18.67 -11.04
C THR A 106 12.51 -19.56 -10.30
N TYR A 107 11.41 -19.95 -10.93
CA TYR A 107 10.33 -20.69 -10.30
C TYR A 107 10.10 -22.05 -10.94
N GLY A 108 10.00 -23.10 -10.10
CA GLY A 108 9.61 -24.44 -10.53
C GLY A 108 8.10 -24.69 -10.32
N GLY A 109 7.55 -25.64 -11.07
CA GLY A 109 6.15 -26.07 -10.90
C GLY A 109 5.08 -25.13 -11.43
N ILE A 110 5.44 -24.06 -12.11
CA ILE A 110 4.56 -22.99 -12.62
C ILE A 110 3.57 -23.42 -13.69
N PHE A 111 3.81 -24.56 -14.33
CA PHE A 111 2.88 -25.14 -15.31
C PHE A 111 1.81 -26.04 -14.67
N ALA A 112 2.05 -26.50 -13.44
CA ALA A 112 1.18 -27.44 -12.74
C ALA A 112 0.23 -26.74 -11.75
N ASP A 113 0.71 -25.74 -11.01
CA ASP A 113 -0.06 -25.05 -9.98
C ASP A 113 0.47 -23.62 -9.78
N TYR A 114 -0.30 -22.83 -9.04
CA TYR A 114 0.12 -21.49 -8.63
C TYR A 114 1.36 -21.53 -7.76
N VAL A 115 2.31 -20.69 -8.09
CA VAL A 115 3.55 -20.51 -7.34
C VAL A 115 3.59 -19.09 -6.77
N SER A 116 4.03 -18.95 -5.53
CA SER A 116 4.26 -17.66 -4.90
C SER A 116 5.35 -16.89 -5.65
N LEU A 117 5.09 -15.64 -5.96
CA LEU A 117 5.94 -14.77 -6.77
C LEU A 117 6.41 -13.58 -5.94
N ASP A 118 7.71 -13.29 -6.02
CA ASP A 118 8.31 -12.05 -5.55
C ASP A 118 8.70 -11.18 -6.75
N GLU A 119 7.98 -10.10 -6.97
CA GLU A 119 8.18 -9.19 -8.12
C GLU A 119 9.55 -8.53 -8.09
N SER A 120 10.07 -8.21 -6.92
CA SER A 120 11.40 -7.60 -6.77
C SER A 120 12.51 -8.56 -7.21
N ARG A 121 12.39 -9.83 -6.82
CA ARG A 121 13.33 -10.88 -7.23
C ARG A 121 13.26 -11.14 -8.74
N LEU A 122 12.05 -11.16 -9.27
CA LEU A 122 11.83 -11.34 -10.70
C LEU A 122 12.37 -10.14 -11.51
N ALA A 123 12.16 -8.93 -11.01
CA ALA A 123 12.70 -7.72 -11.62
C ALA A 123 14.22 -7.74 -11.70
N ALA A 124 14.88 -8.16 -10.62
CA ALA A 124 16.34 -8.31 -10.60
C ALA A 124 16.81 -9.36 -11.61
N ALA A 125 16.14 -10.52 -11.69
CA ALA A 125 16.48 -11.60 -12.63
C ALA A 125 16.25 -11.20 -14.10
N ALA A 126 15.23 -10.41 -14.38
CA ALA A 126 14.88 -9.93 -15.72
C ALA A 126 15.63 -8.64 -16.11
N GLN A 127 16.35 -8.02 -15.19
CA GLN A 127 16.99 -6.70 -15.37
C GLN A 127 15.99 -5.61 -15.78
N LEU A 128 14.85 -5.61 -15.12
CA LEU A 128 13.74 -4.67 -15.31
C LEU A 128 13.37 -4.01 -13.97
N THR A 129 12.58 -2.94 -14.03
CA THR A 129 11.98 -2.36 -12.83
C THR A 129 10.78 -3.21 -12.39
N ALA A 130 10.39 -3.13 -11.12
CA ALA A 130 9.20 -3.81 -10.60
C ALA A 130 7.92 -3.39 -11.34
N GLU A 131 7.83 -2.13 -11.73
CA GLU A 131 6.71 -1.60 -12.52
C GLU A 131 6.65 -2.21 -13.93
N GLN A 132 7.80 -2.34 -14.59
CA GLN A 132 7.89 -2.99 -15.90
C GLN A 132 7.49 -4.47 -15.84
N VAL A 133 7.93 -5.17 -14.80
CA VAL A 133 7.55 -6.58 -14.54
C VAL A 133 6.04 -6.69 -14.31
N TYR A 134 5.48 -5.84 -13.47
CA TYR A 134 4.04 -5.81 -13.22
C TYR A 134 3.24 -5.58 -14.51
N HIS A 135 3.65 -4.62 -15.32
CA HIS A 135 3.00 -4.33 -16.60
C HIS A 135 3.09 -5.51 -17.58
N ALA A 136 4.27 -6.10 -17.70
CA ALA A 136 4.48 -7.26 -18.58
C ALA A 136 3.65 -8.48 -18.15
N LEU A 137 3.60 -8.78 -16.85
CA LEU A 137 2.79 -9.86 -16.30
C LEU A 137 1.29 -9.63 -16.52
N ARG A 138 0.82 -8.39 -16.42
CA ARG A 138 -0.56 -8.04 -16.74
C ARG A 138 -0.88 -8.24 -18.22
N GLN A 139 -0.01 -7.84 -19.12
CA GLN A 139 -0.18 -8.05 -20.57
C GLN A 139 -0.21 -9.53 -20.93
N LEU A 140 0.68 -10.32 -20.33
CA LEU A 140 0.69 -11.78 -20.51
C LEU A 140 -0.58 -12.45 -19.96
N THR A 141 -1.14 -11.92 -18.88
CA THR A 141 -2.42 -12.37 -18.33
C THR A 141 -3.59 -12.07 -19.30
N LEU A 142 -3.61 -10.89 -19.89
CA LEU A 142 -4.63 -10.51 -20.88
C LEU A 142 -4.56 -11.38 -22.14
N ARG A 143 -3.37 -11.81 -22.51
CA ARG A 143 -3.14 -12.75 -23.63
C ARG A 143 -3.40 -14.22 -23.27
N ARG A 144 -3.78 -14.51 -22.03
CA ARG A 144 -4.04 -15.85 -21.51
C ARG A 144 -2.86 -16.83 -21.62
N ILE A 145 -1.65 -16.32 -21.60
CA ILE A 145 -0.42 -17.12 -21.54
C ILE A 145 -0.19 -17.61 -20.13
N LEU A 146 -0.40 -16.74 -19.16
CA LEU A 146 -0.32 -17.02 -17.73
C LEU A 146 -1.44 -16.31 -16.99
N ASN A 147 -1.64 -16.67 -15.72
CA ASN A 147 -2.51 -15.93 -14.82
C ASN A 147 -1.66 -15.38 -13.66
N TYR A 148 -1.53 -14.08 -13.62
CA TYR A 148 -0.86 -13.35 -12.55
C TYR A 148 -1.88 -12.74 -11.61
N VAL A 149 -1.80 -13.12 -10.34
CA VAL A 149 -2.63 -12.58 -9.26
C VAL A 149 -1.73 -11.75 -8.36
N PRO A 150 -1.72 -10.42 -8.50
CA PRO A 150 -0.90 -9.56 -7.66
C PRO A 150 -1.38 -9.59 -6.21
N ARG A 151 -0.43 -9.44 -5.28
CA ARG A 151 -0.76 -9.23 -3.87
C ARG A 151 -1.60 -7.98 -3.70
N LYS A 152 -2.57 -8.07 -2.81
CA LYS A 152 -3.38 -6.93 -2.40
C LYS A 152 -2.77 -6.29 -1.16
N ARG A 153 -2.54 -4.99 -1.19
CA ARG A 153 -2.36 -4.21 0.03
C ARG A 153 -3.72 -3.84 0.57
N VAL A 154 -4.02 -4.29 1.77
CA VAL A 154 -5.23 -3.93 2.48
C VAL A 154 -4.84 -3.13 3.70
N PRO A 155 -5.03 -1.79 3.69
CA PRO A 155 -4.90 -0.98 4.89
C PRO A 155 -5.92 -1.43 5.94
N ARG A 156 -5.49 -1.53 7.19
CA ARG A 156 -6.33 -1.88 8.34
C ARG A 156 -6.17 -0.88 9.46
N ILE A 157 -7.28 -0.59 10.12
CA ILE A 157 -7.32 0.25 11.31
C ILE A 157 -7.86 -0.57 12.46
N THR A 158 -7.07 -0.70 13.52
CA THR A 158 -7.49 -1.28 14.79
C THR A 158 -7.66 -0.16 15.80
N PHE A 159 -8.79 -0.11 16.50
CA PHE A 159 -8.99 0.83 17.61
C PHE A 159 -8.28 0.30 18.86
N THR A 160 -7.28 1.01 19.32
CA THR A 160 -6.49 0.66 20.51
C THR A 160 -7.14 1.10 21.79
N GLN A 161 -8.13 2.00 21.71
CA GLN A 161 -8.98 2.42 22.80
C GLN A 161 -10.39 2.73 22.27
N ARG A 162 -11.33 2.92 23.18
CA ARG A 162 -12.70 3.31 22.85
C ARG A 162 -12.70 4.63 22.09
N ARG A 163 -13.63 4.77 21.13
CA ARG A 163 -13.85 6.05 20.48
C ARG A 163 -14.16 7.11 21.52
N VAL A 164 -13.34 8.15 21.56
CA VAL A 164 -13.58 9.34 22.36
C VAL A 164 -14.21 10.43 21.51
N ASP A 165 -14.87 11.39 22.16
CA ASP A 165 -15.28 12.62 21.49
C ASP A 165 -14.03 13.31 20.92
N THR A 166 -14.15 13.87 19.73
CA THR A 166 -13.06 14.50 18.99
C THR A 166 -12.36 15.60 19.79
N CYS A 167 -13.09 16.31 20.65
CA CYS A 167 -12.53 17.35 21.52
C CYS A 167 -11.56 16.80 22.59
N TYR A 168 -11.65 15.50 22.93
CA TYR A 168 -10.76 14.85 23.88
C TYR A 168 -9.55 14.17 23.25
N VAL A 169 -9.42 14.19 21.94
CA VAL A 169 -8.25 13.66 21.25
C VAL A 169 -7.05 14.54 21.56
N GLN A 170 -6.15 14.02 22.39
CA GLN A 170 -4.91 14.68 22.76
C GLN A 170 -3.77 14.07 21.95
N LEU A 171 -3.13 14.90 21.17
CA LEU A 171 -1.89 14.55 20.50
C LEU A 171 -0.75 14.91 21.45
N ASP A 172 0.11 13.92 21.75
CA ASP A 172 1.27 14.13 22.58
C ASP A 172 2.13 15.24 21.98
N THR A 173 2.29 16.32 22.74
CA THR A 173 3.03 17.51 22.32
C THR A 173 4.46 17.16 21.93
N GLU A 174 5.13 16.26 22.69
CA GLU A 174 6.50 15.85 22.40
C GLU A 174 6.63 15.10 21.05
N VAL A 175 5.73 14.18 20.77
CA VAL A 175 5.75 13.41 19.50
C VAL A 175 5.43 14.31 18.32
N TYR A 176 4.48 15.20 18.49
CA TYR A 176 4.08 16.17 17.48
C TYR A 176 5.22 17.16 17.20
N ASP A 177 5.79 17.74 18.24
CA ASP A 177 6.85 18.74 18.12
C ASP A 177 8.13 18.15 17.53
N ARG A 178 8.55 16.93 17.96
CA ARG A 178 9.70 16.23 17.36
C ARG A 178 9.55 15.98 15.86
N ARG A 179 8.36 15.61 15.41
CA ARG A 179 8.12 15.42 13.98
C ARG A 179 8.08 16.73 13.22
N LEU A 180 7.50 17.74 13.80
CA LEU A 180 7.50 19.06 13.21
C LEU A 180 8.94 19.60 13.04
N GLU A 181 9.79 19.39 14.06
CA GLU A 181 11.21 19.75 14.00
C GLU A 181 11.98 18.95 12.94
N GLN A 182 11.75 17.63 12.89
CA GLN A 182 12.37 16.78 11.87
C GLN A 182 11.92 17.14 10.45
N TYR A 183 10.67 17.52 10.29
CA TYR A 183 10.12 17.96 9.02
C TYR A 183 10.71 19.29 8.59
N LYS A 184 10.79 20.25 9.53
CA LYS A 184 11.46 21.55 9.28
C LYS A 184 12.93 21.36 8.94
N ALA A 185 13.65 20.52 9.70
CA ALA A 185 15.05 20.23 9.43
C ALA A 185 15.28 19.60 8.06
N ARG A 186 14.37 18.74 7.58
CA ARG A 186 14.44 18.18 6.22
C ARG A 186 14.22 19.24 5.15
N ILE A 187 13.28 20.16 5.34
CA ILE A 187 13.04 21.24 4.41
C ILE A 187 14.24 22.18 4.37
N ASP A 188 14.78 22.56 5.52
CA ASP A 188 15.94 23.43 5.62
C ASP A 188 17.19 22.78 4.98
N ALA A 189 17.38 21.47 5.16
CA ALA A 189 18.46 20.73 4.50
C ALA A 189 18.28 20.69 2.98
N MET A 190 17.05 20.56 2.48
CA MET A 190 16.76 20.61 1.04
C MET A 190 16.98 22.01 0.45
N LEU A 191 16.66 23.07 1.19
CA LEU A 191 16.84 24.47 0.77
C LEU A 191 18.29 24.93 0.91
N GLY A 192 19.07 24.34 1.83
CA GLY A 192 20.48 24.65 2.05
C GLY A 192 21.44 24.12 0.98
N TYR A 193 20.97 23.28 0.06
CA TYR A 193 21.72 22.74 -1.08
C TYR A 193 21.45 23.46 -2.42
N ALA A 194 20.71 24.53 -2.39
CA ALA A 194 20.42 25.34 -3.57
C ALA A 194 21.48 26.43 -3.82
#